data_cdaafe502c8d4f201815582e266b6d8b
#
_entry.id   cdaafe502c8d4f201815582e266b6d8b
#
_cell.length_a   1.000
_cell.length_b   1.000
_cell.length_c   1.000
_cell.angle_alpha   90.00
_cell.angle_beta   90.00
_cell.angle_gamma   90.00
#
_symmetry.space_group_name_H-M   'P 1'
#
loop_
_entity.id
_entity.type
_entity.pdbx_description
1 polymer ?
#
loop_
_entity_poly.entity_id
_entity_poly.type
_entity_poly.pdbx_seq_one_letter_code
_entity_poly.pdbx_strand_id
1 'polypeptide(L)'
;MMSRLHSAARWLQGVSNRRRAIVLLLFIGWAAVHATDGRAQRPTFREEWAAGVTGGINYSTVFFAPKVHQSPMQGFNGGVALRWITERNLGLQLEAGFRQLGWRERFDEQPQYRYIRRMNYVELPFLTHIYFGSDRVRFFFNLGPQIGFLTGESTDENLNGATPNKTNDQHTMAIERRFAWGLCGGPGVELRTSVGYFQLEGRYYYSLGDFYSTRHGDAFSKASPQVFTMRLAYFMPFTLRH
;
A
#
# COMPACT_ATOMS: atom_id res chain seq x y z
N MET A 1 -9.11 -11.58 -44.36
CA MET A 1 -8.79 -11.01 -43.06
C MET A 1 -9.98 -10.91 -42.10
N MET A 2 -11.22 -10.76 -42.61
CA MET A 2 -12.44 -10.66 -41.78
C MET A 2 -12.94 -11.95 -41.13
N SER A 3 -12.59 -13.14 -41.62
CA SER A 3 -13.09 -14.42 -41.05
C SER A 3 -12.44 -14.82 -39.69
N ARG A 4 -11.25 -14.32 -39.40
CA ARG A 4 -10.56 -14.61 -38.13
C ARG A 4 -11.07 -13.78 -36.96
N LEU A 5 -11.64 -12.62 -37.18
CA LEU A 5 -12.22 -11.76 -36.12
C LEU A 5 -13.55 -12.32 -35.56
N HIS A 6 -14.35 -13.01 -36.41
CA HIS A 6 -15.63 -13.62 -35.98
C HIS A 6 -15.44 -14.89 -35.14
N SER A 7 -14.31 -15.57 -35.25
CA SER A 7 -14.00 -16.75 -34.45
C SER A 7 -13.55 -16.39 -33.01
N ALA A 8 -12.79 -15.31 -32.86
CA ALA A 8 -12.37 -14.82 -31.54
C ALA A 8 -13.54 -14.30 -30.70
N ALA A 9 -14.53 -13.64 -31.32
CA ALA A 9 -15.70 -13.11 -30.63
C ALA A 9 -16.61 -14.21 -30.06
N ARG A 10 -16.73 -15.35 -30.73
CA ARG A 10 -17.52 -16.50 -30.26
C ARG A 10 -16.87 -17.24 -29.10
N TRP A 11 -15.53 -17.28 -29.05
CA TRP A 11 -14.81 -17.93 -27.95
C TRP A 11 -14.98 -17.22 -26.59
N LEU A 12 -15.16 -15.91 -26.62
CA LEU A 12 -15.36 -15.09 -25.43
C LEU A 12 -16.75 -15.22 -24.77
N GLN A 13 -17.74 -15.75 -25.47
CA GLN A 13 -19.12 -15.87 -24.93
C GLN A 13 -19.28 -17.02 -23.93
N GLY A 14 -18.37 -18.00 -23.92
CA GLY A 14 -18.39 -19.16 -23.01
C GLY A 14 -17.54 -19.02 -21.73
N VAL A 15 -16.82 -17.90 -21.57
CA VAL A 15 -15.87 -17.72 -20.47
C VAL A 15 -16.51 -16.91 -19.33
N SER A 16 -16.44 -17.40 -18.09
CA SER A 16 -16.96 -16.69 -16.91
C SER A 16 -16.39 -15.27 -16.78
N ASN A 17 -17.16 -14.35 -16.23
CA ASN A 17 -16.76 -12.93 -16.10
C ASN A 17 -15.39 -12.72 -15.42
N ARG A 18 -14.98 -13.59 -14.49
CA ARG A 18 -13.65 -13.55 -13.87
C ARG A 18 -12.52 -13.87 -14.86
N ARG A 19 -12.71 -14.86 -15.73
CA ARG A 19 -11.72 -15.22 -16.76
C ARG A 19 -11.62 -14.16 -17.86
N ARG A 20 -12.73 -13.47 -18.18
CA ARG A 20 -12.72 -12.33 -19.13
C ARG A 20 -11.90 -11.16 -18.60
N ALA A 21 -12.03 -10.84 -17.30
CA ALA A 21 -11.23 -9.80 -16.66
C ALA A 21 -9.72 -10.11 -16.68
N ILE A 22 -9.35 -11.34 -16.42
CA ILE A 22 -7.95 -11.79 -16.45
C ILE A 22 -7.38 -11.72 -17.87
N VAL A 23 -8.13 -12.17 -18.89
CA VAL A 23 -7.70 -12.13 -20.29
C VAL A 23 -7.58 -10.67 -20.78
N LEU A 24 -8.48 -9.78 -20.37
CA LEU A 24 -8.42 -8.35 -20.68
C LEU A 24 -7.18 -7.69 -20.02
N LEU A 25 -6.90 -8.00 -18.76
CA LEU A 25 -5.71 -7.50 -18.07
C LEU A 25 -4.41 -8.01 -18.71
N LEU A 26 -4.37 -9.28 -19.12
CA LEU A 26 -3.23 -9.84 -19.85
C LEU A 26 -3.07 -9.25 -21.24
N PHE A 27 -4.18 -8.94 -21.95
CA PHE A 27 -4.15 -8.30 -23.26
C PHE A 27 -3.72 -6.83 -23.17
N ILE A 28 -4.15 -6.09 -22.14
CA ILE A 28 -3.71 -4.71 -21.88
C ILE A 28 -2.23 -4.70 -21.52
N GLY A 29 -1.75 -5.64 -20.69
CA GLY A 29 -0.34 -5.82 -20.37
C GLY A 29 0.50 -6.16 -21.61
N TRP A 30 0.03 -7.05 -22.47
CA TRP A 30 0.70 -7.43 -23.70
C TRP A 30 0.73 -6.30 -24.75
N ALA A 31 -0.36 -5.56 -24.91
CA ALA A 31 -0.43 -4.40 -25.80
C ALA A 31 0.47 -3.26 -25.33
N ALA A 32 0.62 -3.05 -24.02
CA ALA A 32 1.53 -2.06 -23.45
C ALA A 32 3.01 -2.40 -23.71
N VAL A 33 3.37 -3.70 -23.71
CA VAL A 33 4.74 -4.18 -24.01
C VAL A 33 5.10 -4.01 -25.49
N HIS A 34 4.14 -4.13 -26.42
CA HIS A 34 4.39 -4.04 -27.88
C HIS A 34 4.16 -2.66 -28.50
N ALA A 35 3.68 -1.69 -27.72
CA ALA A 35 3.45 -0.32 -28.21
C ALA A 35 4.73 0.54 -28.36
N THR A 36 5.93 -0.04 -28.17
CA THR A 36 7.19 0.71 -28.04
C THR A 36 8.12 0.66 -29.26
N ASP A 37 7.72 0.08 -30.39
CA ASP A 37 8.60 0.01 -31.58
C ASP A 37 8.49 1.20 -32.55
N GLY A 38 8.30 2.41 -32.01
CA GLY A 38 8.50 3.66 -32.77
C GLY A 38 9.98 4.09 -32.69
N ARG A 39 10.73 3.93 -33.78
CA ARG A 39 12.10 4.47 -33.93
C ARG A 39 12.06 6.01 -34.06
N ALA A 40 11.61 6.72 -33.01
CA ALA A 40 11.94 8.12 -32.83
C ALA A 40 13.34 8.17 -32.15
N GLN A 41 14.19 9.12 -32.57
CA GLN A 41 15.46 9.40 -31.88
C GLN A 41 15.17 9.53 -30.39
N ARG A 42 15.61 8.51 -29.61
CA ARG A 42 15.37 8.49 -28.17
C ARG A 42 16.19 9.63 -27.57
N PRO A 43 15.56 10.64 -26.96
CA PRO A 43 16.33 11.64 -26.23
C PRO A 43 17.20 10.90 -25.21
N THR A 44 18.45 11.32 -25.10
CA THR A 44 19.39 10.76 -24.09
C THR A 44 18.75 10.86 -22.74
N PHE A 45 18.52 9.72 -22.10
CA PHE A 45 17.95 9.66 -20.76
C PHE A 45 18.91 10.40 -19.80
N ARG A 46 18.39 11.27 -18.96
CA ARG A 46 19.14 11.91 -17.88
C ARG A 46 18.60 11.40 -16.54
N GLU A 47 19.51 10.96 -15.70
CA GLU A 47 19.18 10.62 -14.33
C GLU A 47 18.56 11.83 -13.61
N GLU A 48 17.59 11.57 -12.80
CA GLU A 48 16.85 12.61 -12.07
C GLU A 48 16.75 12.24 -10.59
N TRP A 49 17.11 13.16 -9.75
CA TRP A 49 16.91 13.07 -8.31
C TRP A 49 15.78 14.00 -7.89
N ALA A 50 14.96 13.55 -6.95
CA ALA A 50 13.93 14.38 -6.36
C ALA A 50 13.76 14.03 -4.88
N ALA A 51 13.69 15.05 -4.04
CA ALA A 51 13.34 14.92 -2.63
C ALA A 51 11.94 15.45 -2.40
N GLY A 52 11.20 14.83 -1.50
CA GLY A 52 9.82 15.19 -1.30
C GLY A 52 9.30 14.97 0.11
N VAL A 53 8.12 15.52 0.34
CA VAL A 53 7.32 15.32 1.55
C VAL A 53 6.05 14.56 1.18
N THR A 54 5.58 13.73 2.09
CA THR A 54 4.41 12.89 1.86
C THR A 54 3.48 12.97 3.05
N GLY A 55 2.17 12.85 2.80
CA GLY A 55 1.18 12.80 3.86
C GLY A 55 -0.14 12.22 3.38
N GLY A 56 -0.91 11.65 4.27
CA GLY A 56 -2.18 11.06 3.90
C GLY A 56 -2.93 10.41 5.04
N ILE A 57 -3.99 9.71 4.65
CA ILE A 57 -4.84 8.93 5.53
C ILE A 57 -4.70 7.46 5.20
N ASN A 58 -4.86 6.63 6.21
CA ASN A 58 -4.87 5.19 6.04
C ASN A 58 -6.03 4.54 6.79
N TYR A 59 -6.46 3.42 6.25
CA TYR A 59 -7.44 2.53 6.85
C TYR A 59 -6.75 1.20 7.12
N SER A 60 -6.72 0.81 8.39
CA SER A 60 -6.04 -0.40 8.84
C SER A 60 -7.01 -1.39 9.43
N THR A 61 -6.70 -2.66 9.22
CA THR A 61 -7.31 -3.81 9.87
C THR A 61 -6.21 -4.77 10.30
N VAL A 62 -6.52 -5.69 11.20
CA VAL A 62 -5.58 -6.74 11.61
C VAL A 62 -6.18 -8.09 11.25
N PHE A 63 -5.42 -8.91 10.59
CA PHE A 63 -5.81 -10.29 10.35
C PHE A 63 -5.53 -11.11 11.61
N PHE A 64 -6.59 -11.43 12.37
CA PHE A 64 -6.52 -12.28 13.55
C PHE A 64 -6.96 -13.71 13.25
N ALA A 65 -6.27 -14.67 13.86
CA ALA A 65 -6.71 -16.05 13.95
C ALA A 65 -6.52 -16.55 15.41
N PRO A 66 -7.62 -16.78 16.18
CA PRO A 66 -9.05 -16.72 15.80
C PRO A 66 -9.51 -15.32 15.43
N LYS A 67 -10.58 -15.22 14.62
CA LYS A 67 -11.10 -13.98 14.07
C LYS A 67 -11.69 -13.07 15.16
N VAL A 68 -11.24 -11.82 15.17
CA VAL A 68 -11.84 -10.73 15.96
C VAL A 68 -12.78 -9.92 15.06
N HIS A 69 -13.97 -9.60 15.54
CA HIS A 69 -14.93 -8.74 14.81
C HIS A 69 -14.45 -7.30 14.87
N GLN A 70 -14.08 -6.73 13.72
CA GLN A 70 -13.49 -5.40 13.64
C GLN A 70 -13.99 -4.62 12.44
N SER A 71 -13.92 -3.31 12.55
CA SER A 71 -14.06 -2.33 11.46
C SER A 71 -12.71 -1.69 11.17
N PRO A 72 -12.48 -1.22 9.93
CA PRO A 72 -11.26 -0.48 9.62
C PRO A 72 -11.08 0.72 10.55
N MET A 73 -9.85 0.88 11.05
CA MET A 73 -9.46 2.05 11.82
C MET A 73 -8.80 3.07 10.89
N GLN A 74 -9.29 4.31 10.95
CA GLN A 74 -8.66 5.43 10.25
C GLN A 74 -7.47 5.92 11.05
N GLY A 75 -6.36 6.16 10.36
CA GLY A 75 -5.12 6.72 10.89
C GLY A 75 -4.51 7.70 9.90
N PHE A 76 -3.33 8.23 10.27
CA PHE A 76 -2.57 9.19 9.47
C PHE A 76 -1.20 8.62 9.15
N ASN A 77 -0.61 9.14 8.07
CA ASN A 77 0.78 8.88 7.72
C ASN A 77 1.41 10.16 7.19
N GLY A 78 2.73 10.25 7.32
CA GLY A 78 3.49 11.36 6.77
C GLY A 78 4.98 11.11 6.89
N GLY A 79 5.75 11.77 6.03
CA GLY A 79 7.20 11.57 6.02
C GLY A 79 7.89 12.29 4.89
N VAL A 80 9.12 11.88 4.65
CA VAL A 80 9.99 12.37 3.58
C VAL A 80 10.32 11.25 2.61
N ALA A 81 10.63 11.60 1.39
CA ALA A 81 10.98 10.64 0.35
C ALA A 81 12.14 11.17 -0.50
N LEU A 82 13.02 10.26 -0.90
CA LEU A 82 14.07 10.49 -1.87
C LEU A 82 13.83 9.56 -3.05
N ARG A 83 13.79 10.10 -4.25
CA ARG A 83 13.63 9.34 -5.49
C ARG A 83 14.81 9.54 -6.41
N TRP A 84 15.23 8.46 -6.99
CA TRP A 84 16.27 8.40 -8.02
C TRP A 84 15.72 7.68 -9.25
N ILE A 85 15.54 8.41 -10.33
CA ILE A 85 15.19 7.85 -11.64
C ILE A 85 16.48 7.40 -12.31
N THR A 86 16.66 6.08 -12.43
CA THR A 86 17.88 5.42 -12.91
C THR A 86 17.83 5.10 -14.39
N GLU A 87 16.62 4.83 -14.89
CA GLU A 87 16.41 4.42 -16.27
C GLU A 87 15.08 4.99 -16.79
N ARG A 88 14.88 4.86 -18.09
CA ARG A 88 13.61 5.21 -18.71
C ARG A 88 12.51 4.30 -18.13
N ASN A 89 11.50 4.91 -17.54
CA ASN A 89 10.36 4.25 -16.91
C ASN A 89 10.66 3.52 -15.57
N LEU A 90 11.88 3.62 -15.04
CA LEU A 90 12.27 2.95 -13.81
C LEU A 90 13.04 3.89 -12.88
N GLY A 91 12.76 3.78 -11.61
CA GLY A 91 13.47 4.47 -10.54
C GLY A 91 13.39 3.72 -9.22
N LEU A 92 14.12 4.23 -8.26
CA LEU A 92 14.10 3.79 -6.87
C LEU A 92 13.57 4.92 -5.99
N GLN A 93 12.81 4.57 -4.96
CA GLN A 93 12.30 5.52 -3.99
C GLN A 93 12.50 4.99 -2.58
N LEU A 94 13.22 5.75 -1.77
CA LEU A 94 13.41 5.50 -0.36
C LEU A 94 12.56 6.49 0.41
N GLU A 95 11.85 6.01 1.42
CA GLU A 95 11.02 6.86 2.28
C GLU A 95 11.39 6.66 3.74
N ALA A 96 11.16 7.70 4.54
CA ALA A 96 11.20 7.63 5.98
C ALA A 96 10.01 8.40 6.54
N GLY A 97 9.23 7.77 7.39
CA GLY A 97 7.99 8.39 7.83
C GLY A 97 7.38 7.76 9.07
N PHE A 98 6.27 8.30 9.42
CA PHE A 98 5.42 7.89 10.53
C PHE A 98 4.09 7.39 9.99
N ARG A 99 3.56 6.34 10.62
CA ARG A 99 2.21 5.83 10.35
C ARG A 99 1.53 5.38 11.63
N GLN A 100 0.27 5.79 11.75
CA GLN A 100 -0.64 5.30 12.77
C GLN A 100 -1.53 4.20 12.17
N LEU A 101 -1.57 3.04 12.76
CA LEU A 101 -2.41 1.92 12.38
C LEU A 101 -3.03 1.23 13.61
N GLY A 102 -3.94 0.29 13.41
CA GLY A 102 -4.55 -0.46 14.50
C GLY A 102 -5.87 -1.09 14.06
N TRP A 103 -6.73 -1.31 15.02
CA TRP A 103 -8.07 -1.84 14.78
C TRP A 103 -9.11 -1.23 15.71
N ARG A 104 -10.36 -1.31 15.28
CA ARG A 104 -11.55 -0.98 16.06
C ARG A 104 -12.43 -2.22 16.13
N GLU A 105 -12.77 -2.66 17.33
CA GLU A 105 -13.72 -3.76 17.48
C GLU A 105 -15.15 -3.32 17.20
N ARG A 106 -15.94 -4.29 16.71
CA ARG A 106 -17.40 -4.15 16.51
C ARG A 106 -18.13 -4.95 17.55
N PHE A 107 -19.11 -4.29 18.18
CA PHE A 107 -20.04 -4.86 19.16
C PHE A 107 -21.45 -4.70 18.62
N ASP A 108 -21.86 -5.62 17.72
CA ASP A 108 -23.12 -5.47 16.96
C ASP A 108 -24.36 -5.51 17.86
N GLU A 109 -24.33 -6.30 18.93
CA GLU A 109 -25.46 -6.44 19.89
C GLU A 109 -25.44 -5.40 21.00
N GLN A 110 -24.32 -4.73 21.21
CA GLN A 110 -24.07 -3.83 22.34
C GLN A 110 -23.28 -2.58 21.90
N PRO A 111 -23.90 -1.68 21.14
CA PRO A 111 -23.23 -0.53 20.51
C PRO A 111 -22.66 0.49 21.50
N GLN A 112 -23.01 0.39 22.80
CA GLN A 112 -22.44 1.22 23.87
C GLN A 112 -20.96 0.90 24.15
N TYR A 113 -20.49 -0.31 23.80
CA TYR A 113 -19.11 -0.69 24.01
C TYR A 113 -18.22 -0.19 22.90
N ARG A 114 -16.99 0.16 23.28
CA ARG A 114 -15.97 0.66 22.37
C ARG A 114 -14.59 0.13 22.77
N TYR A 115 -13.87 -0.36 21.76
CA TYR A 115 -12.48 -0.71 21.90
C TYR A 115 -11.73 -0.34 20.61
N ILE A 116 -10.73 0.53 20.75
CA ILE A 116 -9.87 0.96 19.64
C ILE A 116 -8.43 0.89 20.14
N ARG A 117 -7.59 0.11 19.48
CA ARG A 117 -6.15 0.08 19.74
C ARG A 117 -5.41 0.74 18.59
N ARG A 118 -4.59 1.74 18.93
CA ARG A 118 -3.77 2.49 17.98
C ARG A 118 -2.31 2.17 18.23
N MET A 119 -1.58 1.97 17.15
CA MET A 119 -0.15 1.69 17.12
C MET A 119 0.53 2.69 16.22
N ASN A 120 1.60 3.31 16.69
CA ASN A 120 2.38 4.31 15.98
C ASN A 120 3.71 3.69 15.55
N TYR A 121 4.01 3.73 14.26
CA TYR A 121 5.22 3.18 13.67
C TYR A 121 6.03 4.27 13.00
N VAL A 122 7.34 4.20 13.16
CA VAL A 122 8.30 4.78 12.22
C VAL A 122 8.60 3.73 11.18
N GLU A 123 8.58 4.11 9.89
CA GLU A 123 8.71 3.16 8.79
C GLU A 123 9.68 3.64 7.71
N LEU A 124 10.27 2.66 7.04
CA LEU A 124 11.23 2.85 5.96
C LEU A 124 10.84 1.95 4.78
N PRO A 125 10.00 2.42 3.87
CA PRO A 125 9.74 1.77 2.59
C PRO A 125 10.93 1.95 1.63
N PHE A 126 11.30 0.87 0.94
CA PHE A 126 12.25 0.88 -0.18
C PHE A 126 11.53 0.36 -1.43
N LEU A 127 11.31 1.23 -2.40
CA LEU A 127 10.38 1.00 -3.49
C LEU A 127 11.07 1.06 -4.84
N THR A 128 10.70 0.15 -5.71
CA THR A 128 10.85 0.30 -7.14
C THR A 128 9.72 1.19 -7.65
N HIS A 129 10.06 2.24 -8.37
CA HIS A 129 9.15 3.20 -8.97
C HIS A 129 9.09 2.98 -10.47
N ILE A 130 8.02 2.38 -10.95
CA ILE A 130 7.77 2.13 -12.37
C ILE A 130 6.79 3.18 -12.86
N TYR A 131 7.12 3.89 -13.94
CA TYR A 131 6.27 4.96 -14.44
C TYR A 131 6.16 4.97 -15.96
N PHE A 132 5.07 5.52 -16.46
CA PHE A 132 4.78 5.68 -17.88
C PHE A 132 3.87 6.90 -18.09
N GLY A 133 3.88 7.45 -19.28
CA GLY A 133 3.06 8.62 -19.62
C GLY A 133 3.86 9.71 -20.30
N SER A 134 3.40 10.94 -20.16
CA SER A 134 3.98 12.13 -20.79
C SER A 134 4.92 12.89 -19.82
N ASP A 135 5.57 13.94 -20.31
CA ASP A 135 6.41 14.81 -19.47
C ASP A 135 5.60 15.61 -18.44
N ARG A 136 4.29 15.77 -18.62
CA ARG A 136 3.42 16.51 -17.70
C ARG A 136 2.64 15.62 -16.75
N VAL A 137 2.18 14.46 -17.24
CA VAL A 137 1.37 13.53 -16.45
C VAL A 137 1.96 12.14 -16.59
N ARG A 138 2.29 11.54 -15.47
CA ARG A 138 2.81 10.17 -15.39
C ARG A 138 1.90 9.33 -14.51
N PHE A 139 1.59 8.14 -14.98
CA PHE A 139 1.07 7.08 -14.14
C PHE A 139 2.25 6.30 -13.58
N PHE A 140 2.17 5.88 -12.34
CA PHE A 140 3.22 5.08 -11.73
C PHE A 140 2.66 3.94 -10.90
N PHE A 141 3.52 2.98 -10.64
CA PHE A 141 3.30 1.91 -9.69
C PHE A 141 4.55 1.77 -8.81
N ASN A 142 4.35 1.87 -7.50
CA ASN A 142 5.39 1.64 -6.53
C ASN A 142 5.24 0.25 -5.94
N LEU A 143 6.34 -0.47 -5.74
CA LEU A 143 6.34 -1.79 -5.11
C LEU A 143 7.68 -2.03 -4.41
N GLY A 144 7.63 -2.55 -3.20
CA GLY A 144 8.84 -2.96 -2.52
C GLY A 144 8.66 -3.37 -1.06
N PRO A 145 9.75 -3.77 -0.41
CA PRO A 145 9.76 -4.07 1.01
C PRO A 145 9.60 -2.81 1.85
N GLN A 146 9.02 -3.01 3.00
CA GLN A 146 8.87 -1.98 4.03
C GLN A 146 9.19 -2.58 5.38
N ILE A 147 10.02 -1.89 6.14
CA ILE A 147 10.27 -2.19 7.55
C ILE A 147 9.69 -1.08 8.41
N GLY A 148 9.35 -1.41 9.64
CA GLY A 148 8.80 -0.46 10.61
C GLY A 148 9.17 -0.82 12.03
N PHE A 149 9.16 0.17 12.89
CA PHE A 149 9.39 0.01 14.31
C PHE A 149 8.30 0.70 15.11
N LEU A 150 7.67 -0.04 16.04
CA LEU A 150 6.64 0.46 16.93
C LEU A 150 7.26 1.44 17.95
N THR A 151 6.80 2.69 17.91
CA THR A 151 7.24 3.75 18.79
C THR A 151 6.32 3.97 19.98
N GLY A 152 5.04 3.64 19.82
CA GLY A 152 4.05 3.78 20.87
C GLY A 152 2.73 3.13 20.54
N GLU A 153 1.94 2.86 21.56
CA GLU A 153 0.59 2.36 21.45
C GLU A 153 -0.35 3.08 22.40
N SER A 154 -1.61 3.12 22.06
CA SER A 154 -2.69 3.65 22.91
C SER A 154 -3.98 2.87 22.70
N THR A 155 -4.71 2.66 23.80
CA THR A 155 -6.02 2.01 23.79
C THR A 155 -7.06 3.02 24.26
N ASP A 156 -8.18 3.06 23.53
CA ASP A 156 -9.36 3.83 23.85
C ASP A 156 -10.49 2.83 24.05
N GLU A 157 -10.84 2.55 25.29
CA GLU A 157 -11.80 1.52 25.65
C GLU A 157 -12.94 2.07 26.56
N ASN A 158 -14.12 1.56 26.33
CA ASN A 158 -15.28 1.73 27.18
C ASN A 158 -16.06 0.40 27.20
N LEU A 159 -15.56 -0.53 28.01
CA LEU A 159 -16.13 -1.87 28.16
C LEU A 159 -16.85 -2.05 29.49
N ASN A 160 -16.71 -1.11 30.45
CA ASN A 160 -17.28 -1.17 31.80
C ASN A 160 -17.04 -2.53 32.52
N GLY A 161 -15.88 -3.15 32.26
CA GLY A 161 -15.53 -4.47 32.83
C GLY A 161 -16.22 -5.65 32.17
N ALA A 162 -17.03 -5.45 31.11
CA ALA A 162 -17.65 -6.53 30.38
C ALA A 162 -16.71 -7.14 29.33
N THR A 163 -16.97 -8.42 29.00
CA THR A 163 -16.29 -9.14 27.91
C THR A 163 -17.29 -9.51 26.82
N PRO A 164 -17.72 -8.53 26.00
CA PRO A 164 -18.87 -8.72 25.10
C PRO A 164 -18.61 -9.65 23.93
N ASN A 165 -17.36 -9.84 23.53
CA ASN A 165 -16.97 -10.76 22.45
C ASN A 165 -16.41 -12.08 23.03
N LYS A 166 -16.50 -13.16 22.24
CA LYS A 166 -15.96 -14.48 22.62
C LYS A 166 -14.41 -14.47 22.74
N THR A 167 -13.75 -13.64 21.93
CA THR A 167 -12.30 -13.49 21.91
C THR A 167 -11.95 -12.13 22.51
N ASN A 168 -11.32 -12.12 23.66
CA ASN A 168 -10.98 -10.90 24.42
C ASN A 168 -9.50 -10.81 24.80
N ASP A 169 -8.69 -11.82 24.47
CA ASP A 169 -7.27 -11.88 24.82
C ASP A 169 -6.48 -10.66 24.30
N GLN A 170 -6.89 -10.11 23.14
CA GLN A 170 -6.26 -8.91 22.55
C GLN A 170 -6.39 -7.65 23.42
N HIS A 171 -7.30 -7.61 24.40
CA HIS A 171 -7.48 -6.46 25.28
C HIS A 171 -6.33 -6.37 26.31
N THR A 172 -5.83 -7.50 26.77
CA THR A 172 -4.80 -7.58 27.80
C THR A 172 -3.41 -7.87 27.27
N MET A 173 -3.29 -8.37 26.03
CA MET A 173 -2.01 -8.72 25.44
C MET A 173 -1.18 -7.49 25.07
N ALA A 174 0.07 -7.47 25.52
CA ALA A 174 1.06 -6.50 25.08
C ALA A 174 1.55 -6.83 23.67
N ILE A 175 1.96 -5.80 22.91
CA ILE A 175 2.63 -6.01 21.62
C ILE A 175 4.07 -6.45 21.89
N GLU A 176 4.35 -7.73 21.65
CA GLU A 176 5.66 -8.31 21.92
C GLU A 176 6.70 -7.94 20.85
N ARG A 177 6.26 -7.94 19.59
CA ARG A 177 7.15 -7.69 18.45
C ARG A 177 7.01 -6.24 17.97
N ARG A 178 7.97 -5.42 18.35
CA ARG A 178 8.01 -4.01 17.94
C ARG A 178 8.50 -3.81 16.50
N PHE A 179 9.21 -4.78 15.95
CA PHE A 179 9.69 -4.75 14.56
C PHE A 179 8.63 -5.34 13.65
N ALA A 180 8.25 -4.56 12.64
CA ALA A 180 7.31 -4.95 11.58
C ALA A 180 8.03 -4.98 10.24
N TRP A 181 7.68 -5.93 9.39
CA TRP A 181 8.19 -6.00 8.03
C TRP A 181 7.13 -6.57 7.11
N GLY A 182 7.19 -6.18 5.84
CA GLY A 182 6.20 -6.59 4.88
C GLY A 182 6.47 -6.04 3.49
N LEU A 183 5.49 -6.18 2.64
CA LEU A 183 5.49 -5.64 1.28
C LEU A 183 4.47 -4.51 1.19
N CYS A 184 4.82 -3.47 0.46
CA CYS A 184 3.87 -2.41 0.14
C CYS A 184 3.96 -2.04 -1.33
N GLY A 185 2.85 -1.55 -1.87
CA GLY A 185 2.84 -1.08 -3.23
C GLY A 185 1.46 -0.58 -3.65
N GLY A 186 1.43 0.11 -4.79
CA GLY A 186 0.20 0.60 -5.36
C GLY A 186 0.39 1.59 -6.49
N PRO A 187 -0.71 1.86 -7.21
CA PRO A 187 -0.71 2.80 -8.32
C PRO A 187 -0.82 4.25 -7.85
N GLY A 188 -0.36 5.15 -8.70
CA GLY A 188 -0.53 6.58 -8.52
C GLY A 188 -0.43 7.36 -9.81
N VAL A 189 -0.69 8.66 -9.66
CA VAL A 189 -0.57 9.65 -10.73
C VAL A 189 0.33 10.77 -10.26
N GLU A 190 1.24 11.19 -11.12
CA GLU A 190 2.14 12.31 -10.91
C GLU A 190 1.84 13.41 -11.91
N LEU A 191 1.65 14.62 -11.41
CA LEU A 191 1.59 15.85 -12.19
C LEU A 191 2.91 16.60 -12.05
N ARG A 192 3.62 16.76 -13.15
CA ARG A 192 4.91 17.47 -13.21
C ARG A 192 4.70 18.91 -13.65
N THR A 193 5.14 19.82 -12.80
CA THR A 193 5.06 21.26 -13.02
C THR A 193 6.42 21.90 -12.94
N SER A 194 6.52 23.17 -13.29
CA SER A 194 7.76 23.96 -13.16
C SER A 194 8.20 24.19 -11.72
N VAL A 195 7.28 24.05 -10.76
CA VAL A 195 7.53 24.26 -9.33
C VAL A 195 7.78 22.95 -8.57
N GLY A 196 7.62 21.79 -9.23
CA GLY A 196 7.80 20.48 -8.62
C GLY A 196 6.76 19.46 -9.09
N TYR A 197 6.77 18.28 -8.48
CA TYR A 197 5.95 17.15 -8.86
C TYR A 197 4.94 16.84 -7.76
N PHE A 198 3.67 16.82 -8.12
CA PHE A 198 2.58 16.46 -7.21
C PHE A 198 2.13 15.04 -7.51
N GLN A 199 1.99 14.22 -6.48
CA GLN A 199 1.55 12.84 -6.62
C GLN A 199 0.32 12.57 -5.78
N LEU A 200 -0.57 11.74 -6.33
CA LEU A 200 -1.64 11.06 -5.62
C LEU A 200 -1.39 9.56 -5.76
N GLU A 201 -1.32 8.84 -4.64
CA GLU A 201 -1.02 7.41 -4.60
C GLU A 201 -2.02 6.67 -3.71
N GLY A 202 -2.51 5.53 -4.21
CA GLY A 202 -3.20 4.53 -3.41
C GLY A 202 -2.24 3.37 -3.15
N ARG A 203 -1.89 3.11 -1.88
CA ARG A 203 -0.91 2.09 -1.49
C ARG A 203 -1.53 1.08 -0.54
N TYR A 204 -1.21 -0.18 -0.75
CA TYR A 204 -1.54 -1.27 0.15
C TYR A 204 -0.28 -1.80 0.81
N TYR A 205 -0.33 -2.00 2.13
CA TYR A 205 0.71 -2.66 2.90
C TYR A 205 0.20 -3.98 3.44
N TYR A 206 0.95 -5.03 3.21
CA TYR A 206 0.73 -6.37 3.74
C TYR A 206 1.87 -6.75 4.67
N SER A 207 1.58 -6.89 5.97
CA SER A 207 2.57 -7.35 6.93
C SER A 207 2.84 -8.84 6.75
N LEU A 208 4.11 -9.20 6.71
CA LEU A 208 4.59 -10.58 6.73
C LEU A 208 4.92 -11.07 8.13
N GLY A 209 4.99 -10.14 9.10
CA GLY A 209 5.19 -10.42 10.52
C GLY A 209 3.92 -10.22 11.32
N ASP A 210 3.83 -10.94 12.44
CA ASP A 210 2.79 -10.77 13.46
C ASP A 210 3.32 -9.92 14.60
N PHE A 211 2.49 -9.08 15.20
CA PHE A 211 2.90 -8.24 16.34
C PHE A 211 2.67 -8.91 17.71
N TYR A 212 1.81 -9.93 17.78
CA TYR A 212 1.70 -10.81 18.92
C TYR A 212 2.62 -12.02 18.78
N SER A 213 2.91 -12.69 19.91
CA SER A 213 3.46 -14.04 19.88
C SER A 213 2.44 -14.99 19.23
N THR A 214 2.96 -15.88 18.39
CA THR A 214 2.16 -16.87 17.66
C THR A 214 2.70 -18.28 17.87
N ARG A 215 3.24 -18.56 19.06
CA ARG A 215 3.76 -19.87 19.45
C ARG A 215 2.61 -20.84 19.69
N HIS A 216 2.91 -22.13 19.66
CA HIS A 216 1.92 -23.15 20.00
C HIS A 216 1.42 -22.96 21.43
N GLY A 217 0.12 -22.77 21.59
CA GLY A 217 -0.53 -22.49 22.90
C GLY A 217 -0.85 -21.02 23.16
N ASP A 218 -0.41 -20.08 22.30
CA ASP A 218 -0.79 -18.67 22.39
C ASP A 218 -2.25 -18.46 21.94
N ALA A 219 -2.86 -17.37 22.41
CA ALA A 219 -4.26 -17.02 22.10
C ALA A 219 -4.49 -16.79 20.61
N PHE A 220 -3.47 -16.31 19.88
CA PHE A 220 -3.55 -16.06 18.43
C PHE A 220 -2.46 -16.83 17.68
N SER A 221 -2.86 -17.53 16.63
CA SER A 221 -1.93 -18.14 15.68
C SER A 221 -1.50 -17.14 14.59
N LYS A 222 -2.20 -16.02 14.45
CA LYS A 222 -1.89 -14.93 13.52
C LYS A 222 -2.43 -13.59 14.02
N ALA A 223 -1.61 -12.53 13.90
CA ALA A 223 -1.99 -11.16 14.21
C ALA A 223 -1.18 -10.19 13.34
N SER A 224 -1.55 -10.09 12.05
CA SER A 224 -0.80 -9.30 11.06
C SER A 224 -1.61 -8.11 10.54
N PRO A 225 -1.07 -6.88 10.59
CA PRO A 225 -1.74 -5.69 10.11
C PRO A 225 -1.77 -5.63 8.57
N GLN A 226 -2.88 -5.11 8.06
CA GLN A 226 -3.09 -4.77 6.66
C GLN A 226 -3.55 -3.33 6.58
N VAL A 227 -2.96 -2.54 5.69
CA VAL A 227 -3.23 -1.11 5.63
C VAL A 227 -3.43 -0.68 4.18
N PHE A 228 -4.56 -0.02 3.93
CA PHE A 228 -4.78 0.73 2.72
C PHE A 228 -4.52 2.21 2.99
N THR A 229 -3.74 2.86 2.15
CA THR A 229 -3.30 4.25 2.32
C THR A 229 -3.66 5.06 1.08
N MET A 230 -4.24 6.24 1.28
CA MET A 230 -4.33 7.29 0.26
C MET A 230 -3.41 8.42 0.68
N ARG A 231 -2.49 8.80 -0.20
CA ARG A 231 -1.46 9.78 0.13
C ARG A 231 -1.22 10.77 -0.99
N LEU A 232 -0.90 11.98 -0.59
CA LEU A 232 -0.37 13.03 -1.44
C LEU A 232 1.13 13.15 -1.19
N ALA A 233 1.87 13.48 -2.24
CA ALA A 233 3.29 13.78 -2.12
C ALA A 233 3.63 14.98 -3.01
N TYR A 234 4.60 15.75 -2.54
CA TYR A 234 5.22 16.80 -3.30
C TYR A 234 6.71 16.55 -3.38
N PHE A 235 7.26 16.52 -4.59
CA PHE A 235 8.68 16.31 -4.86
C PHE A 235 9.27 17.52 -5.54
N MET A 236 10.46 17.92 -5.08
CA MET A 236 11.29 18.91 -5.71
C MET A 236 12.46 18.21 -6.42
N PRO A 237 12.57 18.32 -7.76
CA PRO A 237 13.70 17.77 -8.48
C PRO A 237 14.96 18.59 -8.21
N PHE A 238 16.12 17.91 -8.18
CA PHE A 238 17.43 18.55 -8.05
C PHE A 238 18.47 17.78 -8.86
N THR A 239 19.55 18.46 -9.21
CA THR A 239 20.67 17.86 -9.94
C THR A 239 21.87 17.77 -9.03
N LEU A 240 22.41 16.59 -8.85
CA LEU A 240 23.72 16.42 -8.24
C LEU A 240 24.77 16.86 -9.27
N ARG A 241 25.48 17.96 -9.00
CA ARG A 241 26.64 18.32 -9.80
C ARG A 241 27.79 17.40 -9.38
N HIS A 242 28.25 16.59 -10.32
CA HIS A 242 29.52 15.86 -10.24
C HIS A 242 30.64 16.71 -10.79
#